data_4c1415114a297f92c1604ca2b808ca92
#
_entry.id   4c1415114a297f92c1604ca2b808ca92
#
_cell.length_a   1.000
_cell.length_b   1.000
_cell.length_c   1.000
_cell.angle_alpha   90.00
_cell.angle_beta   90.00
_cell.angle_gamma   90.00
#
_symmetry.space_group_name_H-M   'P 1'
#
loop_
_entity.id
_entity.type
_entity.pdbx_description
1 polymer ?
#
loop_
_entity_poly.entity_id
_entity_poly.type
_entity_poly.pdbx_seq_one_letter_code
_entity_poly.pdbx_strand_id
1 'polypeptide(L)'
;VSAEMGEYERSSTTVADAYVHPIFKRYVQRLVAALEDMGITRDLLLVLSDGRTVTHDTAVQFPIRLVQSGPAAGAQAAVLYGGLSGVGDLLCFDMGGTTAKACLIEEGEPQRSASFEVARVFRFAEGSGLPLQIPAIDMIEIGAGGGSIARIGKLGLIQVGPDSASSDPGPVCYGTVSYTH
;
A
#
# COMPACT_ATOMS: atom_id res chain seq x y z
N VAL A 1 -19.74 3.03 -4.39
CA VAL A 1 -18.30 3.01 -4.16
C VAL A 1 -17.67 4.34 -4.56
N SER A 2 -17.86 4.79 -5.79
CA SER A 2 -17.44 6.12 -6.25
C SER A 2 -18.64 6.93 -6.76
N ALA A 3 -18.74 8.18 -6.35
CA ALA A 3 -19.78 9.12 -6.80
C ALA A 3 -19.30 10.08 -7.89
N GLU A 4 -18.04 9.96 -8.29
CA GLU A 4 -17.40 10.82 -9.27
C GLU A 4 -17.94 10.59 -10.70
N MET A 5 -17.78 11.57 -11.59
CA MET A 5 -18.07 11.38 -13.00
C MET A 5 -17.02 10.49 -13.65
N GLY A 6 -17.39 9.77 -14.70
CA GLY A 6 -16.52 8.80 -15.36
C GLY A 6 -17.09 7.39 -15.25
N GLU A 7 -17.82 6.97 -16.29
CA GLU A 7 -18.54 5.68 -16.25
C GLU A 7 -17.57 4.48 -16.20
N TYR A 8 -16.48 4.56 -16.96
CA TYR A 8 -15.47 3.50 -17.00
C TYR A 8 -14.76 3.34 -15.66
N GLU A 9 -14.26 4.43 -15.10
CA GLU A 9 -13.52 4.46 -13.82
C GLU A 9 -14.42 4.03 -12.65
N ARG A 10 -15.68 4.47 -12.65
CA ARG A 10 -16.66 4.05 -11.65
C ARG A 10 -16.95 2.56 -11.75
N SER A 11 -17.12 2.05 -12.97
CA SER A 11 -17.38 0.61 -13.21
C SER A 11 -16.17 -0.21 -12.79
N SER A 12 -14.96 0.18 -13.18
CA SER A 12 -13.71 -0.46 -12.77
C SER A 12 -13.60 -0.53 -11.24
N THR A 13 -13.82 0.60 -10.55
CA THR A 13 -13.77 0.68 -9.09
C THR A 13 -14.82 -0.21 -8.42
N THR A 14 -16.05 -0.22 -8.96
CA THR A 14 -17.14 -1.03 -8.40
C THR A 14 -16.90 -2.53 -8.60
N VAL A 15 -16.38 -2.94 -9.75
CA VAL A 15 -16.02 -4.33 -10.01
C VAL A 15 -14.89 -4.79 -9.09
N ALA A 16 -13.86 -3.94 -8.93
CA ALA A 16 -12.75 -4.22 -8.02
C ALA A 16 -13.24 -4.37 -6.57
N ASP A 17 -14.13 -3.48 -6.12
CA ASP A 17 -14.75 -3.56 -4.79
C ASP A 17 -15.53 -4.85 -4.61
N ALA A 18 -16.40 -5.19 -5.56
CA ALA A 18 -17.20 -6.42 -5.53
C ALA A 18 -16.32 -7.68 -5.50
N TYR A 19 -15.19 -7.66 -6.20
CA TYR A 19 -14.24 -8.78 -6.22
C TYR A 19 -13.56 -9.01 -4.88
N VAL A 20 -13.11 -7.96 -4.20
CA VAL A 20 -12.39 -8.09 -2.92
C VAL A 20 -13.33 -8.24 -1.72
N HIS A 21 -14.57 -7.76 -1.82
CA HIS A 21 -15.53 -7.68 -0.74
C HIS A 21 -15.73 -9.01 0.03
N PRO A 22 -16.02 -10.15 -0.59
CA PRO A 22 -16.30 -11.39 0.15
C PRO A 22 -15.09 -11.92 0.90
N ILE A 23 -13.88 -11.72 0.38
CA ILE A 23 -12.63 -12.15 1.02
C ILE A 23 -12.36 -11.25 2.21
N PHE A 24 -12.42 -9.94 2.02
CA PHE A 24 -12.15 -8.96 3.06
C PHE A 24 -13.15 -9.05 4.21
N LYS A 25 -14.44 -9.18 3.91
CA LYS A 25 -15.49 -9.36 4.93
C LYS A 25 -15.21 -10.56 5.84
N ARG A 26 -14.90 -11.71 5.26
CA ARG A 26 -14.56 -12.92 6.03
C ARG A 26 -13.31 -12.75 6.88
N TYR A 27 -12.30 -12.07 6.33
CA TYR A 27 -11.06 -11.79 7.06
C TYR A 27 -11.33 -10.91 8.28
N VAL A 28 -12.04 -9.79 8.11
CA VAL A 28 -12.35 -8.86 9.20
C VAL A 28 -13.21 -9.50 10.27
N GLN A 29 -14.23 -10.29 9.88
CA GLN A 29 -15.06 -11.01 10.84
C GLN A 29 -14.25 -11.98 11.71
N ARG A 30 -13.30 -12.72 11.11
CA ARG A 30 -12.41 -13.60 11.86
C ARG A 30 -11.45 -12.85 12.76
N LEU A 31 -10.94 -11.70 12.28
CA LEU A 31 -10.03 -10.86 13.07
C LEU A 31 -10.75 -10.30 14.30
N VAL A 32 -11.96 -9.77 14.14
CA VAL A 32 -12.76 -9.24 15.26
C VAL A 32 -13.03 -10.34 16.28
N ALA A 33 -13.50 -11.52 15.85
CA ALA A 33 -13.73 -12.64 16.74
C ALA A 33 -12.47 -13.08 17.50
N ALA A 34 -11.33 -13.15 16.82
CA ALA A 34 -10.05 -13.50 17.46
C ALA A 34 -9.60 -12.45 18.48
N LEU A 35 -9.83 -11.17 18.22
CA LEU A 35 -9.53 -10.09 19.17
C LEU A 35 -10.45 -10.16 20.40
N GLU A 36 -11.74 -10.45 20.21
CA GLU A 36 -12.70 -10.65 21.30
C GLU A 36 -12.32 -11.84 22.18
N ASP A 37 -11.92 -12.97 21.58
CA ASP A 37 -11.43 -14.14 22.29
C ASP A 37 -10.16 -13.85 23.12
N MET A 38 -9.36 -12.89 22.69
CA MET A 38 -8.18 -12.38 23.44
C MET A 38 -8.56 -11.35 24.51
N GLY A 39 -9.84 -11.01 24.67
CA GLY A 39 -10.32 -10.01 25.64
C GLY A 39 -10.20 -8.56 25.13
N ILE A 40 -9.89 -8.35 23.85
CA ILE A 40 -9.84 -7.02 23.24
C ILE A 40 -11.23 -6.68 22.71
N THR A 41 -12.00 -5.90 23.48
CA THR A 41 -13.41 -5.59 23.19
C THR A 41 -13.61 -4.16 22.65
N ARG A 42 -12.53 -3.46 22.29
CA ARG A 42 -12.59 -2.13 21.68
C ARG A 42 -12.83 -2.21 20.19
N ASP A 43 -13.43 -1.15 19.64
CA ASP A 43 -13.67 -1.07 18.20
C ASP A 43 -12.35 -1.20 17.42
N LEU A 44 -12.35 -2.09 16.44
CA LEU A 44 -11.25 -2.21 15.49
C LEU A 44 -11.35 -1.06 14.49
N LEU A 45 -10.34 -0.20 14.47
CA LEU A 45 -10.20 0.88 13.50
C LEU A 45 -9.23 0.46 12.39
N LEU A 46 -9.59 0.77 11.16
CA LEU A 46 -8.80 0.47 9.97
C LEU A 46 -8.44 1.78 9.26
N VAL A 47 -7.22 1.84 8.73
CA VAL A 47 -6.73 3.00 7.98
C VAL A 47 -7.12 2.84 6.52
N LEU A 48 -7.72 3.86 5.93
CA LEU A 48 -8.04 3.94 4.51
C LEU A 48 -6.80 4.34 3.68
N SER A 49 -6.89 4.16 2.37
CA SER A 49 -5.83 4.57 1.43
C SER A 49 -5.51 6.07 1.45
N ASP A 50 -6.43 6.90 1.93
CA ASP A 50 -6.25 8.35 2.10
C ASP A 50 -5.71 8.76 3.49
N GLY A 51 -5.38 7.78 4.34
CA GLY A 51 -4.84 7.98 5.68
C GLY A 51 -5.87 8.21 6.78
N ARG A 52 -7.16 8.29 6.46
CA ARG A 52 -8.22 8.40 7.47
C ARG A 52 -8.51 7.05 8.11
N THR A 53 -9.04 7.08 9.34
CA THR A 53 -9.47 5.87 10.05
C THR A 53 -10.98 5.72 10.02
N VAL A 54 -11.45 4.47 9.91
CA VAL A 54 -12.86 4.10 9.99
C VAL A 54 -13.04 2.85 10.84
N THR A 55 -14.27 2.62 11.32
CA THR A 55 -14.62 1.37 11.99
C THR A 55 -14.58 0.20 11.00
N HIS A 56 -14.38 -1.00 11.52
CA HIS A 56 -14.36 -2.21 10.70
C HIS A 56 -15.67 -2.44 9.92
N ASP A 57 -16.82 -2.04 10.48
CA ASP A 57 -18.12 -2.13 9.79
C ASP A 57 -18.16 -1.25 8.53
N THR A 58 -17.66 -0.02 8.65
CA THR A 58 -17.54 0.90 7.49
C THR A 58 -16.54 0.37 6.46
N ALA A 59 -15.41 -0.15 6.93
CA ALA A 59 -14.38 -0.72 6.05
C ALA A 59 -14.89 -1.91 5.25
N VAL A 60 -15.72 -2.77 5.85
CA VAL A 60 -16.32 -3.92 5.18
C VAL A 60 -17.30 -3.49 4.08
N GLN A 61 -17.96 -2.33 4.20
CA GLN A 61 -18.86 -1.83 3.15
C GLN A 61 -18.14 -1.39 1.87
N PHE A 62 -16.90 -0.90 1.99
CA PHE A 62 -16.12 -0.36 0.89
C PHE A 62 -14.65 -0.80 0.96
N PRO A 63 -14.36 -2.11 0.86
CA PRO A 63 -13.03 -2.66 1.08
C PRO A 63 -11.97 -2.16 0.09
N ILE A 64 -12.38 -1.76 -1.11
CA ILE A 64 -11.45 -1.19 -2.10
C ILE A 64 -10.72 0.06 -1.59
N ARG A 65 -11.31 0.79 -0.66
CA ARG A 65 -10.70 1.99 -0.06
C ARG A 65 -9.51 1.70 0.85
N LEU A 66 -9.21 0.41 1.11
CA LEU A 66 -8.08 -0.01 1.96
C LEU A 66 -6.89 -0.57 1.17
N VAL A 67 -6.95 -0.56 -0.15
CA VAL A 67 -5.94 -1.24 -0.99
C VAL A 67 -4.51 -0.74 -0.75
N GLN A 68 -4.33 0.51 -0.31
CA GLN A 68 -3.05 1.10 0.08
C GLN A 68 -2.97 1.49 1.57
N SER A 69 -3.76 0.85 2.41
CA SER A 69 -3.89 1.13 3.85
C SER A 69 -2.54 1.13 4.60
N GLY A 70 -1.68 0.14 4.37
CA GLY A 70 -0.37 0.04 5.03
C GLY A 70 0.54 1.24 4.76
N PRO A 71 0.89 1.53 3.49
CA PRO A 71 1.66 2.71 3.14
C PRO A 71 1.03 4.04 3.60
N ALA A 72 -0.30 4.14 3.52
CA ALA A 72 -1.02 5.33 4.01
C ALA A 72 -0.86 5.51 5.53
N ALA A 73 -0.91 4.43 6.29
CA ALA A 73 -0.64 4.47 7.73
C ALA A 73 0.82 4.88 8.03
N GLY A 74 1.78 4.40 7.22
CA GLY A 74 3.18 4.81 7.30
C GLY A 74 3.37 6.32 7.06
N ALA A 75 2.68 6.88 6.06
CA ALA A 75 2.70 8.31 5.79
C ALA A 75 2.11 9.13 6.97
N GLN A 76 1.00 8.67 7.57
CA GLN A 76 0.43 9.31 8.75
C GLN A 76 1.35 9.23 9.97
N ALA A 77 2.07 8.14 10.14
CA ALA A 77 3.10 8.04 11.18
C ALA A 77 4.24 9.03 10.92
N ALA A 78 4.68 9.21 9.67
CA ALA A 78 5.69 10.20 9.32
C ALA A 78 5.23 11.64 9.62
N VAL A 79 3.96 11.97 9.35
CA VAL A 79 3.34 13.25 9.73
C VAL A 79 3.42 13.46 11.25
N LEU A 80 3.02 12.45 12.02
CA LEU A 80 3.07 12.53 13.49
C LEU A 80 4.48 12.78 14.01
N TYR A 81 5.47 12.01 13.54
CA TYR A 81 6.86 12.17 13.98
C TYR A 81 7.49 13.48 13.50
N GLY A 82 7.13 13.94 12.28
CA GLY A 82 7.51 15.24 11.78
C GLY A 82 7.01 16.36 12.69
N GLY A 83 5.73 16.34 13.04
CA GLY A 83 5.13 17.31 13.96
C GLY A 83 5.79 17.31 15.35
N LEU A 84 6.08 16.13 15.91
CA LEU A 84 6.82 16.01 17.17
C LEU A 84 8.26 16.56 17.10
N SER A 85 8.86 16.53 15.91
CA SER A 85 10.23 17.02 15.66
C SER A 85 10.27 18.45 15.16
N GLY A 86 9.10 19.11 14.97
CA GLY A 86 9.02 20.46 14.41
C GLY A 86 9.39 20.56 12.94
N VAL A 87 9.29 19.45 12.17
CA VAL A 87 9.59 19.39 10.74
C VAL A 87 8.28 19.18 9.99
N GLY A 88 7.91 20.14 9.13
CA GLY A 88 6.66 20.08 8.33
C GLY A 88 6.84 19.43 6.97
N ASP A 89 8.03 19.57 6.37
CA ASP A 89 8.33 19.08 5.03
C ASP A 89 9.17 17.82 5.10
N LEU A 90 8.64 16.69 4.62
CA LEU A 90 9.24 15.37 4.76
C LEU A 90 9.11 14.56 3.47
N LEU A 91 10.08 13.70 3.24
CA LEU A 91 9.93 12.56 2.34
C LEU A 91 9.70 11.30 3.19
N CYS A 92 8.49 10.77 3.14
CA CYS A 92 8.20 9.46 3.70
C CYS A 92 8.66 8.38 2.72
N PHE A 93 9.47 7.43 3.20
CA PHE A 93 9.99 6.33 2.40
C PHE A 93 9.77 5.01 3.15
N ASP A 94 8.99 4.13 2.53
CA ASP A 94 8.66 2.80 3.04
C ASP A 94 9.17 1.73 2.08
N MET A 95 10.11 0.90 2.52
CA MET A 95 10.65 -0.19 1.72
C MET A 95 10.27 -1.54 2.34
N GLY A 96 9.41 -2.27 1.64
CA GLY A 96 9.12 -3.67 1.94
C GLY A 96 10.09 -4.63 1.25
N GLY A 97 9.76 -5.93 1.25
CA GLY A 97 10.56 -6.97 0.61
C GLY A 97 10.60 -6.89 -0.92
N THR A 98 9.54 -6.40 -1.55
CA THR A 98 9.35 -6.42 -3.01
C THR A 98 9.27 -5.03 -3.64
N THR A 99 8.75 -4.05 -2.92
CA THR A 99 8.53 -2.68 -3.42
C THR A 99 8.95 -1.65 -2.40
N ALA A 100 9.37 -0.50 -2.87
CA ALA A 100 9.52 0.70 -2.07
C ALA A 100 8.47 1.73 -2.49
N LYS A 101 7.98 2.49 -1.52
CA LYS A 101 7.01 3.57 -1.72
C LYS A 101 7.53 4.85 -1.12
N ALA A 102 7.30 5.95 -1.82
CA ALA A 102 7.67 7.26 -1.32
C ALA A 102 6.49 8.22 -1.48
N CYS A 103 6.24 9.07 -0.49
CA CYS A 103 5.30 10.17 -0.61
C CYS A 103 5.89 11.47 -0.05
N LEU A 104 5.48 12.59 -0.62
CA LEU A 104 5.81 13.90 -0.13
C LEU A 104 4.80 14.34 0.92
N ILE A 105 5.33 14.92 1.99
CA ILE A 105 4.56 15.57 3.04
C ILE A 105 5.02 17.03 3.05
N GLU A 106 4.10 17.94 2.82
CA GLU A 106 4.35 19.38 2.75
C GLU A 106 3.49 20.06 3.82
N GLU A 107 4.12 20.91 4.63
CA GLU A 107 3.46 21.61 5.75
C GLU A 107 2.71 20.64 6.70
N GLY A 108 3.21 19.41 6.86
CA GLY A 108 2.59 18.38 7.70
C GLY A 108 1.42 17.63 7.07
N GLU A 109 1.12 17.85 5.78
CA GLU A 109 0.05 17.17 5.06
C GLU A 109 0.61 16.30 3.93
N PRO A 110 0.25 14.99 3.85
CA PRO A 110 0.66 14.16 2.73
C PRO A 110 -0.12 14.55 1.48
N GLN A 111 0.54 14.54 0.34
CA GLN A 111 -0.12 14.77 -0.95
C GLN A 111 -1.16 13.67 -1.20
N ARG A 112 -2.31 14.05 -1.77
CA ARG A 112 -3.42 13.13 -2.05
C ARG A 112 -3.83 13.18 -3.51
N SER A 113 -4.24 12.01 -4.02
CA SER A 113 -4.86 11.86 -5.33
C SER A 113 -6.31 11.39 -5.18
N ALA A 114 -7.18 11.80 -6.10
CA ALA A 114 -8.57 11.33 -6.15
C ALA A 114 -8.68 9.94 -6.81
N SER A 115 -7.64 9.51 -7.50
CA SER A 115 -7.61 8.22 -8.20
C SER A 115 -6.19 7.70 -8.30
N PHE A 116 -6.05 6.40 -8.47
CA PHE A 116 -4.77 5.77 -8.82
C PHE A 116 -5.01 4.54 -9.70
N GLU A 117 -3.95 4.00 -10.27
CA GLU A 117 -4.03 2.82 -11.13
C GLU A 117 -3.36 1.62 -10.47
N VAL A 118 -4.02 0.47 -10.57
CA VAL A 118 -3.47 -0.82 -10.15
C VAL A 118 -3.13 -1.68 -11.36
N ALA A 119 -2.26 -2.67 -11.18
CA ALA A 119 -1.88 -3.64 -12.22
C ALA A 119 -1.40 -2.98 -13.52
N ARG A 120 -0.59 -1.93 -13.44
CA ARG A 120 0.01 -1.28 -14.62
C ARG A 120 0.81 -2.28 -15.45
N VAL A 121 0.49 -2.38 -16.73
CA VAL A 121 1.21 -3.20 -17.70
C VAL A 121 2.57 -2.57 -18.02
N PHE A 122 2.61 -1.24 -18.14
CA PHE A 122 3.83 -0.47 -18.37
C PHE A 122 4.13 0.39 -17.15
N ARG A 123 5.29 0.18 -16.52
CA ARG A 123 5.66 0.64 -15.18
C ARG A 123 5.49 2.15 -14.93
N PHE A 124 5.69 2.99 -15.92
CA PHE A 124 5.62 4.46 -15.79
C PHE A 124 4.64 5.09 -16.78
N ALA A 125 3.83 4.28 -17.46
CA ALA A 125 2.83 4.80 -18.40
C ALA A 125 1.49 4.93 -17.69
N GLU A 126 1.04 6.15 -17.48
CA GLU A 126 -0.33 6.44 -17.05
C GLU A 126 -1.32 5.89 -18.05
N GLY A 127 -2.46 5.38 -17.59
CA GLY A 127 -3.48 4.76 -18.44
C GLY A 127 -3.18 3.32 -18.84
N SER A 128 -2.10 2.70 -18.33
CA SER A 128 -1.76 1.30 -18.63
C SER A 128 -2.32 0.30 -17.63
N GLY A 129 -2.91 0.77 -16.53
CA GLY A 129 -3.49 -0.04 -15.46
C GLY A 129 -5.01 0.05 -15.39
N LEU A 130 -5.57 -0.56 -14.36
CA LEU A 130 -6.99 -0.44 -14.03
C LEU A 130 -7.17 0.80 -13.15
N PRO A 131 -7.95 1.80 -13.57
CA PRO A 131 -8.20 2.98 -12.77
C PRO A 131 -9.12 2.65 -11.59
N LEU A 132 -8.73 3.12 -10.42
CA LEU A 132 -9.53 3.10 -9.20
C LEU A 132 -9.81 4.53 -8.76
N GLN A 133 -11.07 4.90 -8.76
CA GLN A 133 -11.55 6.23 -8.36
C GLN A 133 -11.88 6.23 -6.87
N ILE A 134 -10.83 6.22 -6.06
CA ILE A 134 -10.90 6.33 -4.61
C ILE A 134 -9.83 7.32 -4.13
N PRO A 135 -10.11 8.11 -3.08
CA PRO A 135 -9.09 8.95 -2.47
C PRO A 135 -7.94 8.10 -1.92
N ALA A 136 -6.72 8.49 -2.22
CA ALA A 136 -5.50 7.85 -1.73
C ALA A 136 -4.43 8.88 -1.44
N ILE A 137 -3.48 8.56 -0.57
CA ILE A 137 -2.22 9.30 -0.47
C ILE A 137 -1.46 9.07 -1.77
N ASP A 138 -0.97 10.15 -2.39
CA ASP A 138 -0.19 10.06 -3.62
C ASP A 138 1.18 9.48 -3.32
N MET A 139 1.52 8.37 -3.97
CA MET A 139 2.74 7.62 -3.71
C MET A 139 3.42 7.21 -5.01
N ILE A 140 4.72 7.45 -5.06
CA ILE A 140 5.60 6.87 -6.08
C ILE A 140 5.94 5.45 -5.65
N GLU A 141 5.61 4.48 -6.48
CA GLU A 141 5.93 3.07 -6.24
C GLU A 141 7.10 2.62 -7.09
N ILE A 142 8.11 2.06 -6.41
CA ILE A 142 9.33 1.55 -7.02
C ILE A 142 9.32 0.02 -6.84
N GLY A 143 9.36 -0.73 -7.94
CA GLY A 143 9.35 -2.20 -7.90
C GLY A 143 10.72 -2.77 -7.56
N ALA A 144 11.36 -2.25 -6.55
CA ALA A 144 12.56 -2.77 -5.93
C ALA A 144 12.41 -2.68 -4.42
N GLY A 145 12.80 -3.72 -3.70
CA GLY A 145 12.69 -3.81 -2.25
C GLY A 145 13.85 -4.59 -1.66
N GLY A 146 13.77 -4.88 -0.36
CA GLY A 146 14.84 -5.56 0.37
C GLY A 146 15.18 -6.97 -0.13
N GLY A 147 14.25 -7.64 -0.80
CA GLY A 147 14.48 -8.94 -1.45
C GLY A 147 14.94 -8.86 -2.89
N SER A 148 15.02 -7.67 -3.49
CA SER A 148 15.42 -7.53 -4.91
C SER A 148 16.87 -7.94 -5.13
N ILE A 149 17.10 -8.71 -6.18
CA ILE A 149 18.44 -9.18 -6.56
C ILE A 149 19.11 -8.13 -7.45
N ALA A 150 20.29 -7.66 -7.02
CA ALA A 150 21.13 -6.76 -7.79
C ALA A 150 22.14 -7.55 -8.63
N ARG A 151 22.36 -7.13 -9.88
CA ARG A 151 23.30 -7.74 -10.82
C ARG A 151 23.95 -6.70 -11.72
N ILE A 152 25.06 -7.07 -12.33
CA ILE A 152 25.66 -6.27 -13.39
C ILE A 152 25.00 -6.66 -14.71
N GLY A 153 24.36 -5.70 -15.36
CA GLY A 153 23.76 -5.87 -16.67
C GLY A 153 24.78 -5.94 -17.81
N LYS A 154 24.29 -6.25 -19.02
CA LYS A 154 25.15 -6.38 -20.23
C LYS A 154 25.95 -5.12 -20.58
N LEU A 155 25.50 -3.96 -20.10
CA LEU A 155 26.17 -2.66 -20.31
C LEU A 155 27.12 -2.27 -19.15
N GLY A 156 27.39 -3.17 -18.21
CA GLY A 156 28.22 -2.88 -17.05
C GLY A 156 27.53 -2.03 -15.97
N LEU A 157 26.22 -1.76 -16.10
CA LEU A 157 25.43 -1.00 -15.15
C LEU A 157 24.78 -1.93 -14.12
N ILE A 158 24.65 -1.44 -12.90
CA ILE A 158 23.89 -2.16 -11.85
C ILE A 158 22.40 -2.15 -12.21
N GLN A 159 21.81 -3.33 -12.22
CA GLN A 159 20.36 -3.55 -12.36
C GLN A 159 19.83 -4.16 -11.08
N VAL A 160 18.71 -3.65 -10.57
CA VAL A 160 18.02 -4.16 -9.38
C VAL A 160 16.65 -4.67 -9.79
N GLY A 161 16.39 -5.93 -9.49
CA GLY A 161 15.17 -6.59 -9.95
C GLY A 161 15.17 -6.88 -11.47
N PRO A 162 14.06 -7.39 -12.03
CA PRO A 162 12.81 -7.75 -11.35
C PRO A 162 12.89 -9.00 -10.45
N ASP A 163 14.02 -9.74 -10.51
CA ASP A 163 14.19 -10.94 -9.71
C ASP A 163 14.28 -10.57 -8.22
N SER A 164 13.63 -11.37 -7.38
CA SER A 164 13.57 -11.19 -5.94
C SER A 164 13.78 -12.51 -5.21
N ALA A 165 14.49 -12.46 -4.09
CA ALA A 165 14.59 -13.58 -3.16
C ALA A 165 13.26 -13.88 -2.42
N SER A 166 12.23 -13.06 -2.64
CA SER A 166 10.93 -13.16 -1.95
C SER A 166 11.06 -13.12 -0.42
N SER A 167 10.09 -13.70 0.28
CA SER A 167 10.13 -13.89 1.74
C SER A 167 10.69 -15.26 2.12
N ASP A 168 10.66 -16.22 1.20
CA ASP A 168 11.19 -17.59 1.36
C ASP A 168 11.93 -17.98 0.05
N PRO A 169 13.24 -18.25 0.11
CA PRO A 169 14.13 -18.23 1.28
C PRO A 169 14.42 -16.83 1.85
N GLY A 170 14.08 -15.77 1.14
CA GLY A 170 14.32 -14.40 1.56
C GLY A 170 15.77 -13.92 1.33
N PRO A 171 16.04 -12.64 1.54
CA PRO A 171 17.38 -12.08 1.48
C PRO A 171 18.25 -12.60 2.63
N VAL A 172 19.57 -12.56 2.44
CA VAL A 172 20.57 -13.05 3.43
C VAL A 172 20.35 -12.45 4.83
N CYS A 173 19.91 -11.21 4.91
CA CYS A 173 19.64 -10.54 6.18
C CYS A 173 18.49 -11.15 7.00
N TYR A 174 17.67 -12.01 6.42
CA TYR A 174 16.62 -12.75 7.17
C TYR A 174 17.18 -13.99 7.89
N GLY A 175 18.44 -14.34 7.66
CA GLY A 175 19.11 -15.44 8.34
C GLY A 175 18.67 -16.83 7.90
N THR A 176 17.83 -16.95 6.88
CA THR A 176 17.29 -18.23 6.39
C THR A 176 18.01 -18.75 5.15
N VAL A 177 18.93 -17.97 4.58
CA VAL A 177 19.62 -18.29 3.33
C VAL A 177 20.88 -19.13 3.58
N SER A 178 20.99 -20.21 2.83
CA SER A 178 22.21 -21.02 2.75
C SER A 178 23.35 -20.25 2.08
N TYR A 179 24.59 -20.38 2.57
CA TYR A 179 25.81 -19.79 2.03
C TYR A 179 26.24 -20.34 0.66
N THR A 180 25.35 -21.01 -0.07
CA THR A 180 25.65 -21.69 -1.33
C THR A 180 25.24 -20.93 -2.58
N HIS A 181 25.03 -19.63 -2.49
CA HIS A 181 24.72 -18.79 -3.67
C HIS A 181 25.69 -17.63 -3.78
#